data_077e4407e5afed9d0035dc430b50ffa5
#
_entry.id   077e4407e5afed9d0035dc430b50ffa5
#
_cell.length_a   1.000
_cell.length_b   1.000
_cell.length_c   1.000
_cell.angle_alpha   90.00
_cell.angle_beta   90.00
_cell.angle_gamma   90.00
#
_symmetry.space_group_name_H-M   'P 1'
#
loop_
_entity.id
_entity.type
_entity.pdbx_description
1 polymer ?
#
loop_
_entity_poly.entity_id
_entity_poly.type
_entity_poly.pdbx_seq_one_letter_code
_entity_poly.pdbx_strand_id
1 'polypeptide(L)'
;KTYLSIKKFYKKIKKILRANGLIYLLIFAVLGIIVSALIVSYVEKLSYFNGLWWAFVTATTVGYGDVYPHTFIGRIIAIFLILIGMGTFGMITGAITSYFLNRQADLIPDDDLDEYILNSPNYTDAEKQEIISFIQFVRNKRKK
;
A
#
# COMPACT_ATOMS: atom_id res chain seq x y z
N LYS A 1 -10.14 0.98 28.17
CA LYS A 1 -9.21 1.79 27.33
C LYS A 1 -8.80 1.06 26.05
N THR A 2 -8.59 -0.26 26.05
CA THR A 2 -8.12 -1.09 24.92
C THR A 2 -9.13 -1.16 23.75
N TYR A 3 -10.45 -1.27 24.04
CA TYR A 3 -11.50 -1.36 23.03
C TYR A 3 -11.63 -0.09 22.16
N LEU A 4 -11.51 1.10 22.76
CA LEU A 4 -11.53 2.39 22.05
C LEU A 4 -10.30 2.56 21.14
N SER A 5 -9.15 2.03 21.54
CA SER A 5 -7.91 2.05 20.76
C SER A 5 -8.04 1.17 19.52
N ILE A 6 -8.60 -0.04 19.65
CA ILE A 6 -8.84 -0.97 18.53
C ILE A 6 -9.84 -0.37 17.53
N LYS A 7 -10.91 0.27 18.00
CA LYS A 7 -11.92 0.90 17.15
C LYS A 7 -11.37 2.10 16.37
N LYS A 8 -10.49 2.89 17.00
CA LYS A 8 -9.77 3.99 16.34
C LYS A 8 -8.80 3.45 15.28
N PHE A 9 -8.07 2.38 15.59
CA PHE A 9 -7.15 1.72 14.67
C PHE A 9 -7.89 1.15 13.44
N TYR A 10 -9.01 0.45 13.67
CA TYR A 10 -9.86 -0.08 12.60
C TYR A 10 -10.40 1.02 11.67
N LYS A 11 -10.93 2.13 12.24
CA LYS A 11 -11.39 3.28 11.44
C LYS A 11 -10.27 3.88 10.58
N LYS A 12 -9.05 3.92 11.11
CA LYS A 12 -7.88 4.48 10.43
C LYS A 12 -7.44 3.61 9.25
N ILE A 13 -7.36 2.29 9.46
CA ILE A 13 -7.06 1.32 8.39
C ILE A 13 -8.13 1.39 7.30
N LYS A 14 -9.42 1.41 7.67
CA LYS A 14 -10.52 1.51 6.72
C LYS A 14 -10.45 2.80 5.87
N LYS A 15 -9.99 3.92 6.44
CA LYS A 15 -9.80 5.17 5.71
C LYS A 15 -8.66 5.06 4.69
N ILE A 16 -7.53 4.44 5.06
CA ILE A 16 -6.38 4.22 4.17
C ILE A 16 -6.77 3.28 3.01
N LEU A 17 -7.45 2.18 3.32
CA LEU A 17 -7.88 1.20 2.32
C LEU A 17 -8.89 1.78 1.31
N ARG A 18 -9.78 2.68 1.75
CA ARG A 18 -10.77 3.32 0.86
C ARG A 18 -10.20 4.46 0.03
N ALA A 19 -9.27 5.24 0.59
CA ALA A 19 -8.77 6.46 -0.06
C ALA A 19 -8.01 6.19 -1.36
N ASN A 20 -7.36 5.01 -1.49
CA ASN A 20 -6.46 4.69 -2.61
C ASN A 20 -6.94 3.52 -3.47
N GLY A 21 -8.21 3.12 -3.38
CA GLY A 21 -8.71 1.96 -4.14
C GLY A 21 -8.13 0.60 -3.70
N LEU A 22 -7.33 0.56 -2.64
CA LEU A 22 -6.67 -0.64 -2.11
C LEU A 22 -7.66 -1.77 -1.76
N ILE A 23 -8.87 -1.41 -1.33
CA ILE A 23 -9.90 -2.41 -1.02
C ILE A 23 -10.29 -3.24 -2.25
N TYR A 24 -10.40 -2.60 -3.42
CA TYR A 24 -10.72 -3.30 -4.66
C TYR A 24 -9.57 -4.21 -5.11
N LEU A 25 -8.33 -3.76 -4.91
CA LEU A 25 -7.16 -4.58 -5.20
C LEU A 25 -7.09 -5.82 -4.29
N LEU A 26 -7.35 -5.66 -2.99
CA LEU A 26 -7.39 -6.79 -2.05
C LEU A 26 -8.50 -7.79 -2.41
N ILE A 27 -9.69 -7.29 -2.77
CA ILE A 27 -10.79 -8.15 -3.24
C ILE A 27 -10.36 -8.89 -4.51
N PHE A 28 -9.74 -8.19 -5.46
CA PHE A 28 -9.24 -8.78 -6.70
C PHE A 28 -8.18 -9.85 -6.45
N ALA A 29 -7.24 -9.62 -5.52
CA ALA A 29 -6.24 -10.60 -5.13
C ALA A 29 -6.86 -11.85 -4.48
N VAL A 30 -7.81 -11.68 -3.57
CA VAL A 30 -8.52 -12.80 -2.92
C VAL A 30 -9.30 -13.61 -3.96
N LEU A 31 -10.02 -12.95 -4.86
CA LEU A 31 -10.70 -13.62 -5.97
C LEU A 31 -9.71 -14.34 -6.88
N GLY A 32 -8.58 -13.75 -7.20
CA GLY A 32 -7.49 -14.36 -7.97
C GLY A 32 -6.97 -15.63 -7.31
N ILE A 33 -6.76 -15.64 -6.00
CA ILE A 33 -6.35 -16.82 -5.24
C ILE A 33 -7.42 -17.92 -5.34
N ILE A 34 -8.69 -17.61 -5.10
CA ILE A 34 -9.79 -18.59 -5.13
C ILE A 34 -9.94 -19.19 -6.54
N VAL A 35 -9.96 -18.35 -7.57
CA VAL A 35 -10.11 -18.79 -8.96
C VAL A 35 -8.92 -19.66 -9.40
N SER A 36 -7.69 -19.23 -9.09
CA SER A 36 -6.48 -19.99 -9.40
C SER A 36 -6.45 -21.33 -8.68
N ALA A 37 -6.88 -21.37 -7.40
CA ALA A 37 -7.00 -22.60 -6.63
C ALA A 37 -7.97 -23.59 -7.27
N LEU A 38 -9.13 -23.15 -7.72
CA LEU A 38 -10.13 -24.00 -8.40
C LEU A 38 -9.57 -24.56 -9.71
N ILE A 39 -8.98 -23.71 -10.55
CA ILE A 39 -8.47 -24.14 -11.86
C ILE A 39 -7.32 -25.14 -11.68
N VAL A 40 -6.36 -24.82 -10.82
CA VAL A 40 -5.18 -25.68 -10.60
C VAL A 40 -5.58 -26.98 -9.92
N SER A 41 -6.50 -26.97 -8.96
CA SER A 41 -7.01 -28.22 -8.35
C SER A 41 -7.64 -29.13 -9.40
N TYR A 42 -8.41 -28.58 -10.34
CA TYR A 42 -9.04 -29.37 -11.41
C TYR A 42 -8.01 -29.91 -12.39
N VAL A 43 -7.10 -29.07 -12.88
CA VAL A 43 -6.14 -29.43 -13.95
C VAL A 43 -5.06 -30.38 -13.44
N GLU A 44 -4.59 -30.18 -12.20
CA GLU A 44 -3.54 -31.00 -11.57
C GLU A 44 -4.10 -32.21 -10.79
N LYS A 45 -5.44 -32.37 -10.76
CA LYS A 45 -6.12 -33.43 -9.98
C LYS A 45 -5.77 -33.41 -8.48
N LEU A 46 -5.61 -32.21 -7.94
CA LEU A 46 -5.35 -31.98 -6.53
C LEU A 46 -6.66 -31.83 -5.75
N SER A 47 -6.60 -32.07 -4.42
CA SER A 47 -7.69 -31.63 -3.56
C SER A 47 -7.80 -30.10 -3.58
N TYR A 48 -9.02 -29.58 -3.46
CA TYR A 48 -9.23 -28.12 -3.42
C TYR A 48 -8.40 -27.43 -2.32
N PHE A 49 -8.22 -28.11 -1.19
CA PHE A 49 -7.42 -27.59 -0.09
C PHE A 49 -5.94 -27.44 -0.44
N ASN A 50 -5.35 -28.40 -1.15
CA ASN A 50 -3.97 -28.31 -1.65
C ASN A 50 -3.82 -27.22 -2.71
N GLY A 51 -4.80 -27.06 -3.60
CA GLY A 51 -4.81 -25.96 -4.58
C GLY A 51 -4.93 -24.59 -3.93
N LEU A 52 -5.78 -24.47 -2.89
CA LEU A 52 -5.93 -23.22 -2.15
C LEU A 52 -4.65 -22.89 -1.36
N TRP A 53 -4.04 -23.86 -0.72
CA TRP A 53 -2.75 -23.73 -0.07
C TRP A 53 -1.68 -23.23 -1.04
N TRP A 54 -1.55 -23.95 -2.17
CA TRP A 54 -0.61 -23.56 -3.23
C TRP A 54 -0.85 -22.12 -3.73
N ALA A 55 -2.09 -21.77 -4.02
CA ALA A 55 -2.42 -20.43 -4.52
C ALA A 55 -2.10 -19.34 -3.50
N PHE A 56 -2.37 -19.60 -2.22
CA PHE A 56 -2.04 -18.66 -1.13
C PHE A 56 -0.54 -18.46 -0.98
N VAL A 57 0.25 -19.55 -0.88
CA VAL A 57 1.71 -19.43 -0.69
C VAL A 57 2.41 -18.86 -1.93
N THR A 58 1.84 -19.07 -3.11
CA THR A 58 2.33 -18.50 -4.38
C THR A 58 2.04 -17.00 -4.46
N ALA A 59 0.79 -16.60 -4.20
CA ALA A 59 0.40 -15.18 -4.21
C ALA A 59 1.14 -14.36 -3.16
N THR A 60 1.44 -14.96 -2.00
CA THR A 60 2.22 -14.32 -0.92
C THR A 60 3.73 -14.36 -1.13
N THR A 61 4.20 -14.91 -2.25
CA THR A 61 5.63 -15.07 -2.60
C THR A 61 6.44 -15.95 -1.64
N VAL A 62 5.78 -16.75 -0.78
CA VAL A 62 6.45 -17.68 0.14
C VAL A 62 6.98 -18.90 -0.62
N GLY A 63 6.11 -19.57 -1.42
CA GLY A 63 6.50 -20.62 -2.36
C GLY A 63 7.28 -21.78 -1.72
N TYR A 64 6.69 -22.52 -0.79
CA TYR A 64 7.36 -23.67 -0.15
C TYR A 64 7.82 -24.76 -1.11
N GLY A 65 7.16 -24.87 -2.29
CA GLY A 65 7.51 -25.88 -3.29
C GLY A 65 7.02 -27.30 -2.97
N ASP A 66 6.19 -27.44 -1.95
CA ASP A 66 5.54 -28.70 -1.55
C ASP A 66 4.42 -29.11 -2.53
N VAL A 67 3.74 -28.12 -3.10
CA VAL A 67 2.75 -28.26 -4.18
C VAL A 67 3.07 -27.26 -5.27
N TYR A 68 3.10 -27.71 -6.53
CA TYR A 68 3.33 -26.84 -7.68
C TYR A 68 2.71 -27.44 -8.95
N PRO A 69 2.31 -26.62 -9.94
CA PRO A 69 1.69 -27.09 -11.15
C PRO A 69 2.70 -27.72 -12.11
N HIS A 70 2.37 -28.88 -12.66
CA HIS A 70 3.15 -29.61 -13.65
C HIS A 70 2.65 -29.33 -15.07
N THR A 71 1.34 -29.12 -15.22
CA THR A 71 0.70 -28.91 -16.52
C THR A 71 1.02 -27.52 -17.08
N PHE A 72 0.96 -27.40 -18.41
CA PHE A 72 1.15 -26.10 -19.09
C PHE A 72 0.11 -25.06 -18.62
N ILE A 73 -1.16 -25.47 -18.50
CA ILE A 73 -2.25 -24.59 -18.05
C ILE A 73 -1.99 -24.13 -16.60
N GLY A 74 -1.64 -25.05 -15.71
CA GLY A 74 -1.33 -24.72 -14.33
C GLY A 74 -0.18 -23.72 -14.20
N ARG A 75 0.87 -23.84 -15.02
CA ARG A 75 1.99 -22.90 -15.06
C ARG A 75 1.59 -21.52 -15.56
N ILE A 76 0.71 -21.42 -16.55
CA ILE A 76 0.19 -20.14 -17.01
C ILE A 76 -0.61 -19.45 -15.88
N ILE A 77 -1.48 -20.20 -15.20
CA ILE A 77 -2.23 -19.67 -14.05
C ILE A 77 -1.28 -19.21 -12.93
N ALA A 78 -0.18 -19.96 -12.68
CA ALA A 78 0.83 -19.56 -11.72
C ALA A 78 1.47 -18.20 -12.05
N ILE A 79 1.82 -17.95 -13.32
CA ILE A 79 2.40 -16.68 -13.78
C ILE A 79 1.44 -15.52 -13.46
N PHE A 80 0.16 -15.65 -13.84
CA PHE A 80 -0.84 -14.61 -13.55
C PHE A 80 -1.02 -14.37 -12.04
N LEU A 81 -1.06 -15.45 -11.25
CA LEU A 81 -1.22 -15.35 -9.80
C LEU A 81 -0.02 -14.66 -9.14
N ILE A 82 1.22 -14.96 -9.59
CA ILE A 82 2.43 -14.32 -9.12
C ILE A 82 2.38 -12.82 -9.41
N LEU A 83 2.00 -12.41 -10.63
CA LEU A 83 1.90 -11.00 -11.00
C LEU A 83 0.86 -10.25 -10.15
N ILE A 84 -0.30 -10.87 -9.90
CA ILE A 84 -1.34 -10.33 -9.00
C ILE A 84 -0.79 -10.17 -7.58
N GLY A 85 -0.11 -11.19 -7.06
CA GLY A 85 0.49 -11.19 -5.73
C GLY A 85 1.52 -10.07 -5.58
N MET A 86 2.51 -10.01 -6.47
CA MET A 86 3.57 -8.98 -6.47
C MET A 86 2.99 -7.56 -6.56
N GLY A 87 2.01 -7.34 -7.47
CA GLY A 87 1.34 -6.06 -7.62
C GLY A 87 0.61 -5.64 -6.34
N THR A 88 -0.08 -6.58 -5.69
CA THR A 88 -0.79 -6.34 -4.44
C THR A 88 0.16 -5.93 -3.31
N PHE A 89 1.27 -6.64 -3.13
CA PHE A 89 2.29 -6.28 -2.12
C PHE A 89 2.93 -4.93 -2.40
N GLY A 90 3.29 -4.63 -3.65
CA GLY A 90 3.85 -3.34 -4.04
C GLY A 90 2.91 -2.17 -3.71
N MET A 91 1.62 -2.31 -4.02
CA MET A 91 0.62 -1.27 -3.69
C MET A 91 0.38 -1.11 -2.20
N ILE A 92 0.34 -2.19 -1.42
CA ILE A 92 0.21 -2.12 0.05
C ILE A 92 1.42 -1.38 0.64
N THR A 93 2.63 -1.74 0.23
CA THR A 93 3.87 -1.10 0.69
C THR A 93 3.88 0.38 0.32
N GLY A 94 3.53 0.73 -0.92
CA GLY A 94 3.43 2.11 -1.38
C GLY A 94 2.41 2.93 -0.59
N ALA A 95 1.25 2.36 -0.28
CA ALA A 95 0.22 3.02 0.52
C ALA A 95 0.65 3.26 1.97
N ILE A 96 1.35 2.31 2.58
CA ILE A 96 1.91 2.44 3.92
C ILE A 96 2.97 3.56 3.92
N THR A 97 3.90 3.53 2.97
CA THR A 97 4.95 4.55 2.81
C THR A 97 4.35 5.94 2.62
N SER A 98 3.40 6.10 1.71
CA SER A 98 2.69 7.37 1.48
C SER A 98 2.00 7.89 2.74
N TYR A 99 1.40 7.00 3.53
CA TYR A 99 0.78 7.38 4.80
C TYR A 99 1.80 7.94 5.80
N PHE A 100 2.98 7.32 5.92
CA PHE A 100 4.04 7.81 6.83
C PHE A 100 4.64 9.13 6.35
N LEU A 101 4.90 9.28 5.05
CA LEU A 101 5.42 10.52 4.49
C LEU A 101 4.45 11.70 4.66
N ASN A 102 3.16 11.48 4.39
CA ASN A 102 2.15 12.52 4.59
C ASN A 102 2.03 12.91 6.07
N ARG A 103 2.18 11.95 6.99
CA ARG A 103 2.15 12.23 8.42
C ARG A 103 3.37 13.04 8.87
N GLN A 104 4.55 12.82 8.29
CA GLN A 104 5.75 13.64 8.59
C GLN A 104 5.57 15.07 8.08
N ALA A 105 4.96 15.24 6.90
CA ALA A 105 4.65 16.58 6.39
C ALA A 105 3.64 17.34 7.27
N ASP A 106 2.70 16.63 7.91
CA ASP A 106 1.73 17.22 8.85
C ASP A 106 2.34 17.51 10.25
N LEU A 107 3.54 16.97 10.54
CA LEU A 107 4.22 17.15 11.85
C LEU A 107 5.11 18.40 11.89
N ILE A 108 5.40 19.04 10.76
CA ILE A 108 6.04 20.34 10.71
C ILE A 108 4.91 21.37 10.72
N PRO A 109 4.62 22.02 11.86
CA PRO A 109 3.65 23.10 11.89
C PRO A 109 4.07 24.16 10.88
N ASP A 110 3.13 24.64 10.10
CA ASP A 110 3.40 25.65 9.08
C ASP A 110 4.01 26.92 9.68
N ASP A 111 3.70 27.22 10.94
CA ASP A 111 4.21 28.38 11.68
C ASP A 111 5.69 28.20 12.11
N ASP A 112 6.13 26.98 12.44
CA ASP A 112 7.52 26.70 12.83
C ASP A 112 8.50 26.82 11.65
N LEU A 113 8.02 26.63 10.42
CA LEU A 113 8.82 26.79 9.21
C LEU A 113 9.16 28.26 8.93
N ASP A 114 8.20 29.13 9.13
CA ASP A 114 8.40 30.58 8.97
C ASP A 114 9.39 31.10 10.02
N GLU A 115 9.25 30.67 11.27
CA GLU A 115 10.17 31.01 12.37
C GLU A 115 11.59 30.44 12.14
N TYR A 116 11.70 29.19 11.65
CA TYR A 116 13.00 28.59 11.33
C TYR A 116 13.74 29.35 10.23
N ILE A 117 13.05 29.79 9.19
CA ILE A 117 13.62 30.57 8.08
C ILE A 117 14.06 31.96 8.57
N LEU A 118 13.22 32.63 9.37
CA LEU A 118 13.52 33.95 9.92
C LEU A 118 14.76 33.93 10.81
N ASN A 119 14.94 32.89 11.61
CA ASN A 119 16.07 32.73 12.54
C ASN A 119 17.30 32.10 11.90
N SER A 120 17.25 31.67 10.63
CA SER A 120 18.39 31.05 9.96
C SER A 120 19.49 32.08 9.65
N PRO A 121 20.75 31.84 10.08
CA PRO A 121 21.87 32.72 9.75
C PRO A 121 22.38 32.58 8.31
N ASN A 122 21.90 31.59 7.58
CA ASN A 122 22.41 31.21 6.25
C ASN A 122 21.80 32.00 5.09
N TYR A 123 20.76 32.80 5.35
CA TYR A 123 20.02 33.55 4.33
C TYR A 123 20.01 35.04 4.67
N THR A 124 20.11 35.87 3.65
CA THR A 124 19.91 37.31 3.75
C THR A 124 18.44 37.63 4.02
N ASP A 125 18.15 38.82 4.56
CA ASP A 125 16.77 39.22 4.87
C ASP A 125 15.87 39.26 3.61
N ALA A 126 16.45 39.60 2.46
CA ALA A 126 15.74 39.59 1.16
C ALA A 126 15.36 38.16 0.74
N GLU A 127 16.30 37.22 0.86
CA GLU A 127 16.05 35.80 0.53
C GLU A 127 15.02 35.16 1.49
N LYS A 128 15.07 35.52 2.77
CA LYS A 128 14.07 35.05 3.77
C LYS A 128 12.66 35.51 3.37
N GLN A 129 12.48 36.74 2.98
CA GLN A 129 11.19 37.28 2.55
C GLN A 129 10.68 36.58 1.27
N GLU A 130 11.56 36.32 0.32
CA GLU A 130 11.21 35.64 -0.92
C GLU A 130 10.74 34.20 -0.64
N ILE A 131 11.49 33.45 0.20
CA ILE A 131 11.14 32.07 0.61
C ILE A 131 9.80 32.04 1.34
N ILE A 132 9.56 32.95 2.29
CA ILE A 132 8.30 33.03 3.04
C ILE A 132 7.13 33.35 2.09
N SER A 133 7.30 34.29 1.16
CA SER A 133 6.27 34.62 0.19
C SER A 133 5.90 33.45 -0.70
N PHE A 134 6.89 32.66 -1.14
CA PHE A 134 6.68 31.45 -1.91
C PHE A 134 5.94 30.38 -1.10
N ILE A 135 6.29 30.17 0.16
CA ILE A 135 5.61 29.23 1.06
C ILE A 135 4.15 29.65 1.23
N GLN A 136 3.87 30.92 1.46
CA GLN A 136 2.50 31.45 1.59
C GLN A 136 1.69 31.26 0.30
N PHE A 137 2.30 31.49 -0.86
CA PHE A 137 1.67 31.21 -2.15
C PHE A 137 1.27 29.74 -2.31
N VAL A 138 2.16 28.82 -1.97
CA VAL A 138 1.90 27.37 -2.02
C VAL A 138 0.80 26.95 -1.02
N ARG A 139 0.82 27.51 0.20
CA ARG A 139 -0.23 27.29 1.23
C ARG A 139 -1.61 27.69 0.73
N ASN A 140 -1.71 28.88 0.11
CA ASN A 140 -2.98 29.38 -0.41
C ASN A 140 -3.52 28.55 -1.58
N LYS A 141 -2.63 27.98 -2.39
CA LYS A 141 -3.01 27.06 -3.48
C LYS A 141 -3.50 25.70 -3.01
N ARG A 142 -3.02 25.21 -1.84
CA ARG A 142 -3.48 23.96 -1.22
C ARG A 142 -4.87 24.06 -0.57
N LYS A 143 -5.30 25.26 -0.17
CA LYS A 143 -6.60 25.49 0.49
C LYS A 143 -7.78 25.63 -0.48
N LYS A 144 -7.51 25.72 -1.78
CA LYS A 144 -8.51 25.69 -2.86
C LYS A 144 -8.65 24.29 -3.47
#